data_6ebc1ff679ec8d8c6c73399c565a7980
#
_entry.id   6ebc1ff679ec8d8c6c73399c565a7980
#
_cell.length_a   1.000
_cell.length_b   1.000
_cell.length_c   1.000
_cell.angle_alpha   90.00
_cell.angle_beta   90.00
_cell.angle_gamma   90.00
#
_symmetry.space_group_name_H-M   'P 1'
#
loop_
_entity.id
_entity.type
_entity.pdbx_description
1 polymer ?
#
loop_
_entity_poly.entity_id
_entity_poly.type
_entity_poly.pdbx_seq_one_letter_code
_entity_poly.pdbx_strand_id
1 'polypeptide(L)'
;MDDAAAAGRDDRRIHDVAGRIRDEDVATVKERANIADVVGEYITLRNAGGGSMKGLCPFHDEKSPSFNVTPARGYFYCFGCQTSGDVISFLTQLEHLSFTEAVERLADRVGIALRYDDAGSPVTRAAPGQRQRLLAAHKAAAEFYVEQLASADALAGRRFLSSRGFDRSAAEHFGIGYAPRTWEALRDHLRGRGFTDAEMTVGGLAQLGQRGVRDRFVGRLLWPIRDVAGDVVGFGARRIHDDDRVEAKYLNTAETPIYKKSSVLYGLDLAKKDIARRRQAVVVEGYTDVMACQLSGVETAVATCGTAFGSEHIKVLRRLLMDQDEFRGEVIFTFDGDAAGRRAALRAFQEDQRFVTQTFVAVEPGGLDPCELRQAQGAAAVRDLVARRVPLFEFAIRSELDRHDLDTPEGRVAALHATAPVVASIRDRSLRPEYARTLAGWLGMEVEPVLAAVAAGQQGASTRAACLLYTSPSPRDRS
;
A
#
# COMPACT_ATOMS: atom_id res chain seq x y z
N MET A 1 -15.32 -69.37 3.41
CA MET A 1 -13.91 -69.69 3.36
C MET A 1 -13.35 -68.67 2.39
N ASP A 2 -13.18 -67.43 2.86
CA ASP A 2 -11.96 -66.87 3.44
C ASP A 2 -10.97 -66.47 2.32
N ASP A 3 -10.54 -65.32 2.02
CA ASP A 3 -10.02 -64.30 2.91
C ASP A 3 -9.99 -62.94 2.20
N ALA A 4 -10.50 -61.91 2.81
CA ALA A 4 -10.38 -60.54 2.31
C ALA A 4 -9.21 -59.88 3.04
N ALA A 5 -8.05 -59.81 2.38
CA ALA A 5 -6.90 -59.08 2.90
C ALA A 5 -7.00 -57.60 2.59
N ALA A 6 -7.09 -56.82 3.64
CA ALA A 6 -7.08 -55.37 3.64
C ALA A 6 -5.76 -54.79 3.11
N ALA A 7 -5.84 -54.01 2.05
CA ALA A 7 -4.76 -53.13 1.62
C ALA A 7 -4.86 -51.78 2.39
N GLY A 8 -4.09 -51.68 3.46
CA GLY A 8 -3.86 -50.45 4.18
C GLY A 8 -3.14 -49.41 3.25
N ARG A 9 -3.79 -48.32 2.95
CA ARG A 9 -3.13 -47.17 2.32
C ARG A 9 -2.22 -46.53 3.35
N ASP A 10 -0.93 -46.73 3.17
CA ASP A 10 0.14 -46.05 3.88
C ASP A 10 0.21 -44.58 3.34
N ASP A 11 -0.54 -43.71 3.97
CA ASP A 11 -0.48 -42.26 3.73
C ASP A 11 0.76 -41.69 4.45
N ARG A 12 1.94 -42.11 3.99
CA ARG A 12 3.19 -41.50 4.42
C ARG A 12 3.36 -40.17 3.74
N ARG A 13 3.05 -39.11 4.47
CA ARG A 13 3.43 -37.74 4.20
C ARG A 13 4.87 -37.74 3.71
N ILE A 14 5.05 -37.30 2.47
CA ILE A 14 6.35 -36.90 1.95
C ILE A 14 6.73 -35.65 2.73
N HIS A 15 7.43 -35.80 3.85
CA HIS A 15 8.15 -34.70 4.47
C HIS A 15 9.37 -34.46 3.58
N ASP A 16 9.32 -33.33 2.84
CA ASP A 16 10.51 -32.76 2.21
C ASP A 16 11.60 -32.57 3.28
N VAL A 17 12.63 -33.43 3.22
CA VAL A 17 13.83 -33.32 4.06
C VAL A 17 14.71 -32.27 3.43
N ALA A 18 14.38 -30.99 3.66
CA ALA A 18 15.28 -29.88 3.42
C ALA A 18 16.52 -30.05 4.31
N GLY A 19 17.72 -29.87 3.79
CA GLY A 19 18.94 -29.85 4.60
C GLY A 19 18.79 -28.80 5.71
N ARG A 20 19.09 -29.18 6.97
CA ARG A 20 19.00 -28.27 8.11
C ARG A 20 20.12 -27.22 8.02
N ILE A 21 19.77 -25.93 8.12
CA ILE A 21 20.76 -24.87 8.25
C ILE A 21 21.54 -25.08 9.55
N ARG A 22 22.87 -24.95 9.52
CA ARG A 22 23.71 -25.11 10.71
C ARG A 22 23.32 -24.12 11.81
N ASP A 23 23.21 -24.60 13.02
CA ASP A 23 22.80 -23.77 14.17
C ASP A 23 23.76 -22.59 14.39
N GLU A 24 25.07 -22.74 14.05
CA GLU A 24 26.05 -21.66 14.09
C GLU A 24 25.72 -20.52 13.13
N ASP A 25 25.28 -20.85 11.91
CA ASP A 25 24.92 -19.85 10.89
C ASP A 25 23.63 -19.15 11.29
N VAL A 26 22.65 -19.88 11.83
CA VAL A 26 21.42 -19.29 12.39
C VAL A 26 21.74 -18.32 13.52
N ALA A 27 22.64 -18.69 14.44
CA ALA A 27 23.09 -17.81 15.53
C ALA A 27 23.77 -16.55 14.98
N THR A 28 24.67 -16.70 14.00
CA THR A 28 25.36 -15.58 13.35
C THR A 28 24.40 -14.64 12.62
N VAL A 29 23.38 -15.17 11.95
CA VAL A 29 22.32 -14.38 11.30
C VAL A 29 21.53 -13.59 12.35
N LYS A 30 21.14 -14.21 13.46
CA LYS A 30 20.43 -13.52 14.56
C LYS A 30 21.26 -12.40 15.18
N GLU A 31 22.56 -12.61 15.35
CA GLU A 31 23.46 -11.61 15.93
C GLU A 31 23.66 -10.41 14.99
N ARG A 32 23.83 -10.66 13.68
CA ARG A 32 24.09 -9.61 12.70
C ARG A 32 22.82 -8.89 12.23
N ALA A 33 21.68 -9.56 12.20
CA ALA A 33 20.41 -8.97 11.82
C ALA A 33 19.80 -8.21 13.00
N ASN A 34 20.14 -6.93 13.13
CA ASN A 34 19.57 -6.08 14.18
C ASN A 34 18.03 -6.04 14.07
N ILE A 35 17.35 -6.49 15.12
CA ILE A 35 15.89 -6.57 15.14
C ILE A 35 15.22 -5.20 14.95
N ALA A 36 15.81 -4.11 15.47
CA ALA A 36 15.23 -2.78 15.31
C ALA A 36 15.32 -2.30 13.85
N ASP A 37 16.38 -2.63 13.14
CA ASP A 37 16.55 -2.30 11.73
C ASP A 37 15.55 -3.09 10.86
N VAL A 38 15.36 -4.38 11.17
CA VAL A 38 14.41 -5.23 10.45
C VAL A 38 12.98 -4.78 10.72
N VAL A 39 12.60 -4.59 11.97
CA VAL A 39 11.26 -4.11 12.35
C VAL A 39 10.99 -2.70 11.81
N GLY A 40 12.03 -1.84 11.81
CA GLY A 40 11.96 -0.47 11.31
C GLY A 40 11.63 -0.33 9.82
N GLU A 41 11.72 -1.41 9.04
CA GLU A 41 11.27 -1.41 7.63
C GLU A 41 9.75 -1.46 7.49
N TYR A 42 9.06 -2.01 8.48
CA TYR A 42 7.62 -2.25 8.45
C TYR A 42 6.83 -1.26 9.30
N ILE A 43 7.43 -0.80 10.40
CA ILE A 43 6.80 0.14 11.33
C ILE A 43 7.81 1.18 11.79
N THR A 44 7.32 2.36 12.15
CA THR A 44 8.16 3.38 12.80
C THR A 44 8.38 3.02 14.26
N LEU A 45 9.64 2.99 14.68
CA LEU A 45 10.04 2.77 16.08
C LEU A 45 10.54 4.07 16.71
N ARG A 46 10.18 4.31 17.96
CA ARG A 46 10.66 5.43 18.78
C ARG A 46 11.35 4.94 20.03
N ASN A 47 12.33 5.69 20.50
CA ASN A 47 12.97 5.41 21.77
C ASN A 47 11.94 5.48 22.93
N ALA A 48 11.85 4.42 23.71
CA ALA A 48 10.96 4.31 24.88
C ALA A 48 11.71 4.39 26.21
N GLY A 49 13.04 4.65 26.18
CA GLY A 49 13.90 4.64 27.37
C GLY A 49 14.48 3.25 27.66
N GLY A 50 15.53 3.19 28.48
CA GLY A 50 16.15 1.92 28.89
C GLY A 50 16.71 1.06 27.75
N GLY A 51 17.04 1.65 26.59
CA GLY A 51 17.49 0.89 25.41
C GLY A 51 16.39 0.15 24.64
N SER A 52 15.12 0.41 24.97
CA SER A 52 13.98 -0.16 24.28
C SER A 52 13.38 0.83 23.29
N MET A 53 12.77 0.30 22.23
CA MET A 53 12.05 1.06 21.22
C MET A 53 10.58 0.60 21.18
N LYS A 54 9.68 1.49 20.75
CA LYS A 54 8.23 1.28 20.79
C LYS A 54 7.58 1.72 19.48
N GLY A 55 6.60 0.96 18.99
CA GLY A 55 5.84 1.26 17.78
C GLY A 55 4.42 0.70 17.82
N LEU A 56 3.64 0.98 16.78
CA LEU A 56 2.35 0.33 16.55
C LEU A 56 2.56 -1.12 16.08
N CYS A 57 1.79 -2.04 16.64
CA CYS A 57 1.95 -3.47 16.35
C CYS A 57 1.62 -3.82 14.89
N PRO A 58 2.47 -4.58 14.18
CA PRO A 58 2.16 -5.02 12.84
C PRO A 58 1.20 -6.23 12.82
N PHE A 59 0.99 -6.92 13.94
CA PHE A 59 0.22 -8.16 14.03
C PHE A 59 -1.25 -7.94 14.40
N HIS A 60 -1.60 -6.81 15.03
CA HIS A 60 -2.99 -6.47 15.33
C HIS A 60 -3.22 -4.97 15.12
N ASP A 61 -4.50 -4.57 15.03
CA ASP A 61 -4.87 -3.17 14.89
C ASP A 61 -4.99 -2.51 16.27
N GLU A 62 -4.25 -1.42 16.48
CA GLU A 62 -4.24 -0.67 17.73
C GLU A 62 -4.08 0.82 17.48
N LYS A 63 -4.51 1.65 18.44
CA LYS A 63 -4.43 3.11 18.37
C LYS A 63 -3.26 3.69 19.16
N SER A 64 -2.77 2.96 20.15
CA SER A 64 -1.65 3.37 20.99
C SER A 64 -0.53 2.33 20.88
N PRO A 65 0.75 2.75 20.77
CA PRO A 65 1.85 1.83 20.62
C PRO A 65 1.99 0.87 21.79
N SER A 66 1.90 -0.43 21.54
CA SER A 66 2.12 -1.49 22.52
C SER A 66 3.24 -2.46 22.12
N PHE A 67 3.78 -2.33 20.90
CA PHE A 67 4.84 -3.16 20.39
C PHE A 67 6.20 -2.64 20.80
N ASN A 68 6.91 -3.40 21.64
CA ASN A 68 8.23 -3.06 22.15
C ASN A 68 9.31 -3.92 21.53
N VAL A 69 10.43 -3.28 21.21
CA VAL A 69 11.65 -3.93 20.67
C VAL A 69 12.79 -3.59 21.62
N THR A 70 13.54 -4.60 22.04
CA THR A 70 14.76 -4.45 22.84
C THR A 70 15.97 -4.90 21.99
N PRO A 71 16.62 -3.99 21.24
CA PRO A 71 17.68 -4.35 20.30
C PRO A 71 18.82 -5.12 20.96
N ALA A 72 19.25 -4.70 22.15
CA ALA A 72 20.34 -5.35 22.91
C ALA A 72 20.06 -6.82 23.28
N ARG A 73 18.76 -7.20 23.32
CA ARG A 73 18.34 -8.59 23.57
C ARG A 73 17.92 -9.32 22.31
N GLY A 74 17.86 -8.64 21.15
CA GLY A 74 17.36 -9.19 19.89
C GLY A 74 15.89 -9.65 19.96
N TYR A 75 15.05 -8.99 20.78
CA TYR A 75 13.73 -9.49 21.13
C TYR A 75 12.65 -8.42 21.01
N PHE A 76 11.43 -8.84 20.61
CA PHE A 76 10.23 -8.00 20.63
C PHE A 76 9.12 -8.62 21.48
N TYR A 77 8.26 -7.75 22.01
CA TYR A 77 7.05 -8.12 22.73
C TYR A 77 5.95 -7.09 22.51
N CYS A 78 4.75 -7.55 22.17
CA CYS A 78 3.57 -6.70 22.07
C CYS A 78 2.69 -6.86 23.32
N PHE A 79 2.48 -5.78 24.06
CA PHE A 79 1.61 -5.80 25.25
C PHE A 79 0.11 -5.86 24.90
N GLY A 80 -0.29 -5.55 23.64
CA GLY A 80 -1.67 -5.63 23.18
C GLY A 80 -2.10 -7.05 22.85
N CYS A 81 -1.40 -7.70 21.92
CA CYS A 81 -1.74 -9.07 21.47
C CYS A 81 -0.85 -10.17 22.03
N GLN A 82 0.12 -9.85 22.88
CA GLN A 82 1.05 -10.77 23.55
C GLN A 82 1.98 -11.53 22.58
N THR A 83 2.00 -11.16 21.29
CA THR A 83 2.93 -11.70 20.32
C THR A 83 4.35 -11.31 20.68
N SER A 84 5.28 -12.27 20.59
CA SER A 84 6.67 -12.06 20.97
C SER A 84 7.62 -12.95 20.17
N GLY A 85 8.90 -12.61 20.19
CA GLY A 85 9.93 -13.43 19.55
C GLY A 85 11.20 -12.64 19.19
N ASP A 86 12.08 -13.31 18.47
CA ASP A 86 13.29 -12.75 17.88
C ASP A 86 13.05 -12.23 16.44
N VAL A 87 14.12 -11.80 15.79
CA VAL A 87 14.06 -11.28 14.42
C VAL A 87 13.56 -12.30 13.39
N ILE A 88 13.86 -13.61 13.59
CA ILE A 88 13.38 -14.69 12.71
C ILE A 88 11.89 -14.89 12.94
N SER A 89 11.46 -14.99 14.20
CA SER A 89 10.05 -15.09 14.59
C SER A 89 9.22 -13.92 14.06
N PHE A 90 9.80 -12.72 14.07
CA PHE A 90 9.15 -11.52 13.52
C PHE A 90 8.81 -11.70 12.04
N LEU A 91 9.79 -12.07 11.20
CA LEU A 91 9.57 -12.27 9.77
C LEU A 91 8.66 -13.47 9.47
N THR A 92 8.84 -14.58 10.20
CA THR A 92 7.99 -15.77 10.08
C THR A 92 6.51 -15.42 10.29
N GLN A 93 6.20 -14.63 11.31
CA GLN A 93 4.82 -14.25 11.63
C GLN A 93 4.27 -13.16 10.71
N LEU A 94 5.09 -12.17 10.35
CA LEU A 94 4.64 -11.02 9.57
C LEU A 94 4.45 -11.36 8.09
N GLU A 95 5.38 -12.12 7.53
CA GLU A 95 5.38 -12.47 6.10
C GLU A 95 4.89 -13.90 5.83
N HIS A 96 4.50 -14.62 6.88
CA HIS A 96 4.08 -16.04 6.78
C HIS A 96 5.15 -16.93 6.15
N LEU A 97 6.42 -16.69 6.49
CA LEU A 97 7.57 -17.48 6.05
C LEU A 97 7.74 -18.71 6.94
N SER A 98 8.32 -19.78 6.39
CA SER A 98 8.91 -20.85 7.20
C SER A 98 10.15 -20.33 7.95
N PHE A 99 10.59 -21.09 8.95
CA PHE A 99 11.82 -20.76 9.68
C PHE A 99 13.03 -20.64 8.74
N THR A 100 13.18 -21.61 7.82
CA THR A 100 14.28 -21.66 6.85
C THR A 100 14.27 -20.45 5.93
N GLU A 101 13.10 -20.10 5.36
CA GLU A 101 12.94 -18.93 4.49
C GLU A 101 13.27 -17.61 5.22
N ALA A 102 12.84 -17.47 6.47
CA ALA A 102 13.14 -16.29 7.27
C ALA A 102 14.65 -16.17 7.56
N VAL A 103 15.33 -17.29 7.85
CA VAL A 103 16.79 -17.30 8.04
C VAL A 103 17.54 -16.98 6.74
N GLU A 104 17.15 -17.57 5.62
CA GLU A 104 17.73 -17.31 4.30
C GLU A 104 17.58 -15.83 3.91
N ARG A 105 16.40 -15.25 4.11
CA ARG A 105 16.15 -13.82 3.84
C ARG A 105 17.03 -12.89 4.68
N LEU A 106 17.15 -13.21 5.97
CA LEU A 106 18.02 -12.43 6.87
C LEU A 106 19.50 -12.60 6.51
N ALA A 107 19.92 -13.82 6.13
CA ALA A 107 21.29 -14.11 5.71
C ALA A 107 21.67 -13.33 4.45
N ASP A 108 20.81 -13.31 3.44
CA ASP A 108 21.00 -12.51 2.22
C ASP A 108 21.15 -11.02 2.56
N ARG A 109 20.33 -10.51 3.47
CA ARG A 109 20.35 -9.11 3.90
C ARG A 109 21.66 -8.72 4.58
N VAL A 110 22.21 -9.61 5.42
CA VAL A 110 23.46 -9.33 6.18
C VAL A 110 24.69 -9.90 5.51
N GLY A 111 24.57 -10.44 4.30
CA GLY A 111 25.67 -10.96 3.49
C GLY A 111 26.32 -12.22 4.07
N ILE A 112 25.53 -13.13 4.67
CA ILE A 112 26.00 -14.39 5.23
C ILE A 112 25.70 -15.54 4.26
N ALA A 113 26.71 -16.31 3.86
CA ALA A 113 26.53 -17.55 3.14
C ALA A 113 26.17 -18.68 4.13
N LEU A 114 24.97 -19.24 3.97
CA LEU A 114 24.49 -20.33 4.83
C LEU A 114 25.10 -21.66 4.46
N ARG A 115 25.44 -22.44 5.48
CA ARG A 115 25.90 -23.84 5.35
C ARG A 115 24.79 -24.76 5.84
N TYR A 116 24.62 -25.89 5.14
CA TYR A 116 23.62 -26.87 5.47
C TYR A 116 24.30 -28.15 5.95
N ASP A 117 23.70 -28.85 6.93
CA ASP A 117 24.21 -30.12 7.41
C ASP A 117 23.96 -31.23 6.37
N ASP A 118 25.05 -31.90 5.96
CA ASP A 118 24.99 -33.05 5.05
C ASP A 118 24.51 -34.30 5.79
N ALA A 119 23.22 -34.57 5.72
CA ALA A 119 22.72 -35.91 6.08
C ALA A 119 22.86 -36.82 4.86
N GLY A 120 24.10 -37.26 4.50
CA GLY A 120 24.40 -38.47 3.76
C GLY A 120 23.81 -38.72 2.38
N SER A 121 23.43 -37.71 1.62
CA SER A 121 23.02 -37.79 0.20
C SER A 121 23.46 -36.51 -0.54
N PRO A 122 23.71 -36.55 -1.89
CA PRO A 122 24.05 -35.37 -2.63
C PRO A 122 22.95 -34.32 -2.40
N VAL A 123 23.33 -33.26 -1.67
CA VAL A 123 22.42 -32.20 -1.20
C VAL A 123 21.73 -31.56 -2.37
N THR A 124 20.51 -31.95 -2.63
CA THR A 124 19.56 -31.11 -3.33
C THR A 124 19.22 -30.00 -2.32
N ARG A 125 19.75 -28.78 -2.54
CA ARG A 125 19.36 -27.56 -1.82
C ARG A 125 17.84 -27.61 -1.69
N ALA A 126 17.29 -27.50 -0.47
CA ALA A 126 15.84 -27.45 -0.30
C ALA A 126 15.28 -26.46 -1.34
N ALA A 127 14.31 -26.88 -2.12
CA ALA A 127 13.71 -25.98 -3.10
C ALA A 127 13.20 -24.75 -2.33
N PRO A 128 13.56 -23.52 -2.73
CA PRO A 128 13.05 -22.32 -2.09
C PRO A 128 11.53 -22.39 -1.98
N GLY A 129 10.95 -21.96 -0.85
CA GLY A 129 9.51 -21.94 -0.67
C GLY A 129 8.82 -21.17 -1.80
N GLN A 130 7.56 -21.46 -2.05
CA GLN A 130 6.79 -20.87 -3.16
C GLN A 130 6.89 -19.33 -3.17
N ARG A 131 6.75 -18.68 -2.00
CA ARG A 131 6.85 -17.21 -1.89
C ARG A 131 8.22 -16.70 -2.36
N GLN A 132 9.30 -17.30 -1.90
CA GLN A 132 10.66 -16.92 -2.26
C GLN A 132 10.92 -17.10 -3.76
N ARG A 133 10.43 -18.21 -4.35
CA ARG A 133 10.49 -18.45 -5.80
C ARG A 133 9.74 -17.38 -6.59
N LEU A 134 8.54 -16.99 -6.14
CA LEU A 134 7.76 -15.92 -6.78
C LEU A 134 8.46 -14.57 -6.70
N LEU A 135 9.02 -14.20 -5.55
CA LEU A 135 9.78 -12.96 -5.39
C LEU A 135 11.04 -12.95 -6.27
N ALA A 136 11.78 -14.06 -6.34
CA ALA A 136 12.93 -14.21 -7.21
C ALA A 136 12.56 -14.08 -8.71
N ALA A 137 11.42 -14.66 -9.12
CA ALA A 137 10.90 -14.51 -10.48
C ALA A 137 10.54 -13.05 -10.80
N HIS A 138 9.92 -12.33 -9.86
CA HIS A 138 9.58 -10.90 -10.04
C HIS A 138 10.81 -10.02 -10.08
N LYS A 139 11.82 -10.29 -9.26
CA LYS A 139 13.12 -9.60 -9.33
C LYS A 139 13.77 -9.78 -10.69
N ALA A 140 13.86 -11.03 -11.18
CA ALA A 140 14.42 -11.33 -12.49
C ALA A 140 13.61 -10.69 -13.64
N ALA A 141 12.27 -10.66 -13.51
CA ALA A 141 11.40 -9.98 -14.47
C ALA A 141 11.62 -8.46 -14.46
N ALA A 142 11.79 -7.83 -13.30
CA ALA A 142 12.08 -6.40 -13.20
C ALA A 142 13.41 -6.05 -13.86
N GLU A 143 14.48 -6.81 -13.58
CA GLU A 143 15.79 -6.67 -14.22
C GLU A 143 15.66 -6.77 -15.76
N PHE A 144 14.99 -7.80 -16.25
CA PHE A 144 14.73 -7.98 -17.67
C PHE A 144 14.00 -6.79 -18.28
N TYR A 145 12.91 -6.32 -17.69
CA TYR A 145 12.15 -5.20 -18.24
C TYR A 145 12.94 -3.88 -18.24
N VAL A 146 13.77 -3.63 -17.22
CA VAL A 146 14.67 -2.47 -17.19
C VAL A 146 15.67 -2.53 -18.35
N GLU A 147 16.28 -3.69 -18.62
CA GLU A 147 17.18 -3.88 -19.76
C GLU A 147 16.43 -3.63 -21.10
N GLN A 148 15.21 -4.13 -21.24
CA GLN A 148 14.40 -3.94 -22.44
C GLN A 148 14.00 -2.49 -22.71
N LEU A 149 14.01 -1.61 -21.71
CA LEU A 149 13.74 -0.18 -21.92
C LEU A 149 14.78 0.49 -22.81
N ALA A 150 16.01 -0.05 -22.89
CA ALA A 150 17.05 0.42 -23.80
C ALA A 150 16.90 -0.08 -25.24
N SER A 151 16.05 -1.09 -25.48
CA SER A 151 15.85 -1.70 -26.81
C SER A 151 15.25 -0.73 -27.83
N ALA A 152 15.38 -1.05 -29.12
CA ALA A 152 14.75 -0.27 -30.19
C ALA A 152 13.21 -0.30 -30.09
N ASP A 153 12.64 -1.43 -29.67
CA ASP A 153 11.21 -1.66 -29.50
C ASP A 153 10.58 -0.72 -28.43
N ALA A 154 11.37 -0.30 -27.45
CA ALA A 154 10.94 0.59 -26.38
C ALA A 154 10.93 2.09 -26.72
N LEU A 155 11.16 2.47 -28.00
CA LEU A 155 11.27 3.88 -28.39
C LEU A 155 10.01 4.69 -28.01
N ALA A 156 8.83 4.14 -28.19
CA ALA A 156 7.56 4.79 -27.80
C ALA A 156 7.48 5.02 -26.30
N GLY A 157 7.94 4.04 -25.48
CA GLY A 157 8.00 4.15 -24.02
C GLY A 157 8.96 5.25 -23.56
N ARG A 158 10.17 5.32 -24.16
CA ARG A 158 11.12 6.38 -23.84
C ARG A 158 10.62 7.77 -24.24
N ARG A 159 9.94 7.89 -25.39
CA ARG A 159 9.29 9.15 -25.81
C ARG A 159 8.19 9.56 -24.85
N PHE A 160 7.39 8.61 -24.37
CA PHE A 160 6.39 8.88 -23.34
C PHE A 160 7.02 9.43 -22.08
N LEU A 161 8.07 8.79 -21.55
CA LEU A 161 8.77 9.29 -20.34
C LEU A 161 9.33 10.69 -20.56
N SER A 162 10.03 10.91 -21.67
CA SER A 162 10.59 12.23 -22.02
C SER A 162 9.51 13.30 -22.17
N SER A 163 8.36 12.96 -22.81
CA SER A 163 7.24 13.89 -22.94
C SER A 163 6.59 14.27 -21.60
N ARG A 164 6.79 13.47 -20.56
CA ARG A 164 6.36 13.72 -19.17
C ARG A 164 7.47 14.31 -18.31
N GLY A 165 8.61 14.70 -18.90
CA GLY A 165 9.73 15.31 -18.21
C GLY A 165 10.52 14.34 -17.33
N PHE A 166 10.45 13.03 -17.63
CA PHE A 166 11.24 12.00 -16.96
C PHE A 166 12.42 11.58 -17.84
N ASP A 167 13.62 11.86 -17.38
CA ASP A 167 14.85 11.48 -18.03
C ASP A 167 15.27 10.02 -17.70
N ARG A 168 16.43 9.63 -18.19
CA ARG A 168 16.97 8.29 -17.95
C ARG A 168 17.24 8.04 -16.46
N SER A 169 17.73 9.03 -15.74
CA SER A 169 18.05 8.89 -14.31
C SER A 169 16.77 8.67 -13.49
N ALA A 170 15.68 9.36 -13.84
CA ALA A 170 14.37 9.13 -13.25
C ALA A 170 13.87 7.72 -13.56
N ALA A 171 14.00 7.24 -14.80
CA ALA A 171 13.59 5.88 -15.16
C ALA A 171 14.36 4.81 -14.38
N GLU A 172 15.68 4.98 -14.22
CA GLU A 172 16.54 4.09 -13.45
C GLU A 172 16.18 4.12 -11.95
N HIS A 173 15.97 5.31 -11.38
CA HIS A 173 15.61 5.48 -9.96
C HIS A 173 14.31 4.75 -9.59
N PHE A 174 13.28 4.83 -10.44
CA PHE A 174 12.01 4.15 -10.21
C PHE A 174 11.97 2.72 -10.78
N GLY A 175 13.03 2.25 -11.42
CA GLY A 175 13.12 0.92 -12.01
C GLY A 175 12.14 0.70 -13.17
N ILE A 176 11.89 1.75 -13.97
CA ILE A 176 10.94 1.68 -15.10
C ILE A 176 11.47 0.72 -16.14
N GLY A 177 10.59 -0.14 -16.66
CA GLY A 177 10.91 -1.15 -17.65
C GLY A 177 9.97 -1.12 -18.85
N TYR A 178 10.27 -1.97 -19.81
CA TYR A 178 9.46 -2.17 -21.02
C TYR A 178 9.22 -3.66 -21.27
N ALA A 179 7.97 -4.04 -21.52
CA ALA A 179 7.64 -5.37 -21.98
C ALA A 179 7.74 -5.41 -23.51
N PRO A 180 8.58 -6.27 -24.09
CA PRO A 180 8.68 -6.43 -25.54
C PRO A 180 7.33 -6.75 -26.20
N ARG A 181 7.20 -6.50 -27.51
CA ARG A 181 5.96 -6.76 -28.26
C ARG A 181 5.70 -8.22 -28.60
N THR A 182 6.59 -9.12 -28.20
CA THR A 182 6.44 -10.57 -28.34
C THR A 182 5.73 -11.16 -27.11
N TRP A 183 5.02 -12.27 -27.30
CA TRP A 183 4.19 -12.89 -26.26
C TRP A 183 4.95 -13.86 -25.35
N GLU A 184 6.22 -14.12 -25.64
CA GLU A 184 7.04 -15.15 -24.96
C GLU A 184 8.37 -14.62 -24.44
N ALA A 185 8.71 -13.35 -24.61
CA ALA A 185 10.04 -12.81 -24.31
C ALA A 185 10.40 -12.96 -22.83
N LEU A 186 9.51 -12.58 -21.90
CA LEU A 186 9.75 -12.74 -20.47
C LEU A 186 9.72 -14.23 -20.08
N ARG A 187 8.74 -14.99 -20.58
CA ARG A 187 8.62 -16.42 -20.29
C ARG A 187 9.91 -17.16 -20.64
N ASP A 188 10.44 -16.95 -21.83
CA ASP A 188 11.64 -17.64 -22.29
C ASP A 188 12.88 -17.20 -21.50
N HIS A 189 12.98 -15.92 -21.14
CA HIS A 189 14.03 -15.40 -20.27
C HIS A 189 13.98 -16.07 -18.88
N LEU A 190 12.80 -16.16 -18.26
CA LEU A 190 12.62 -16.75 -16.93
C LEU A 190 12.83 -18.27 -16.94
N ARG A 191 12.39 -18.97 -18.01
CA ARG A 191 12.69 -20.40 -18.20
C ARG A 191 14.19 -20.66 -18.28
N GLY A 192 14.94 -19.78 -18.98
CA GLY A 192 16.41 -19.85 -19.03
C GLY A 192 17.08 -19.67 -17.66
N ARG A 193 16.38 -19.04 -16.70
CA ARG A 193 16.80 -18.88 -15.29
C ARG A 193 16.23 -19.95 -14.36
N GLY A 194 15.55 -20.98 -14.89
CA GLY A 194 15.02 -22.12 -14.12
C GLY A 194 13.69 -21.88 -13.42
N PHE A 195 12.89 -20.90 -13.88
CA PHE A 195 11.52 -20.71 -13.41
C PHE A 195 10.54 -21.48 -14.27
N THR A 196 9.52 -22.06 -13.65
CA THR A 196 8.48 -22.83 -14.31
C THR A 196 7.31 -21.98 -14.78
N ASP A 197 6.56 -22.44 -15.77
CA ASP A 197 5.33 -21.79 -16.23
C ASP A 197 4.29 -21.66 -15.11
N ALA A 198 4.23 -22.63 -14.21
CA ALA A 198 3.34 -22.60 -13.07
C ALA A 198 3.69 -21.45 -12.11
N GLU A 199 4.97 -21.28 -11.78
CA GLU A 199 5.44 -20.15 -10.94
C GLU A 199 5.14 -18.82 -11.59
N MET A 200 5.41 -18.67 -12.89
CA MET A 200 5.11 -17.43 -13.63
C MET A 200 3.61 -17.12 -13.68
N THR A 201 2.77 -18.15 -13.83
CA THR A 201 1.31 -18.00 -13.88
C THR A 201 0.76 -17.63 -12.49
N VAL A 202 1.18 -18.33 -11.43
CA VAL A 202 0.78 -18.05 -10.05
C VAL A 202 1.26 -16.66 -9.62
N GLY A 203 2.46 -16.24 -10.04
CA GLY A 203 3.01 -14.90 -9.80
C GLY A 203 2.35 -13.80 -10.64
N GLY A 204 1.51 -14.14 -11.62
CA GLY A 204 0.86 -13.15 -12.48
C GLY A 204 1.79 -12.50 -13.51
N LEU A 205 2.96 -13.09 -13.77
CA LEU A 205 3.91 -12.68 -14.83
C LEU A 205 3.51 -13.25 -16.20
N ALA A 206 2.84 -14.40 -16.20
CA ALA A 206 2.32 -15.05 -17.37
C ALA A 206 0.84 -15.42 -17.19
N GLN A 207 0.19 -15.78 -18.27
CA GLN A 207 -1.21 -16.21 -18.29
C GLN A 207 -1.42 -17.33 -19.30
N LEU A 208 -2.41 -18.20 -19.05
CA LEU A 208 -2.78 -19.24 -19.99
C LEU A 208 -3.50 -18.62 -21.20
N GLY A 209 -2.97 -18.84 -22.39
CA GLY A 209 -3.57 -18.46 -23.66
C GLY A 209 -4.04 -19.68 -24.45
N GLN A 210 -4.63 -19.49 -25.62
CA GLN A 210 -5.11 -20.56 -26.49
C GLN A 210 -4.01 -21.53 -26.95
N ARG A 211 -2.75 -21.05 -27.07
CA ARG A 211 -1.59 -21.81 -27.55
C ARG A 211 -0.58 -22.16 -26.45
N GLY A 212 -0.98 -22.07 -25.20
CA GLY A 212 -0.11 -22.29 -24.03
C GLY A 212 0.13 -21.03 -23.19
N VAL A 213 1.10 -21.10 -22.29
CA VAL A 213 1.46 -20.00 -21.39
C VAL A 213 2.18 -18.90 -22.15
N ARG A 214 1.74 -17.66 -21.96
CA ARG A 214 2.28 -16.45 -22.59
C ARG A 214 2.47 -15.32 -21.58
N ASP A 215 3.29 -14.35 -21.95
CA ASP A 215 3.54 -13.16 -21.12
C ASP A 215 2.23 -12.40 -20.85
N ARG A 216 2.10 -11.90 -19.64
CA ARG A 216 0.94 -11.07 -19.25
C ARG A 216 1.02 -9.67 -19.85
N PHE A 217 2.21 -9.09 -19.89
CA PHE A 217 2.45 -7.74 -20.38
C PHE A 217 3.20 -7.80 -21.71
N VAL A 218 2.70 -7.06 -22.70
CA VAL A 218 3.25 -7.02 -24.05
C VAL A 218 3.16 -5.61 -24.60
N GLY A 219 4.25 -5.05 -25.11
CA GLY A 219 4.30 -3.73 -25.73
C GLY A 219 3.94 -2.59 -24.77
N ARG A 220 4.19 -2.74 -23.48
CA ARG A 220 3.80 -1.76 -22.44
C ARG A 220 5.00 -1.23 -21.66
N LEU A 221 4.89 0.00 -21.21
CA LEU A 221 5.80 0.59 -20.22
C LEU A 221 5.40 0.10 -18.84
N LEU A 222 6.39 -0.30 -18.00
CA LEU A 222 6.13 -0.94 -16.70
C LEU A 222 6.74 -0.17 -15.55
N TRP A 223 6.00 -0.13 -14.44
CA TRP A 223 6.42 0.32 -13.12
C TRP A 223 6.47 -0.88 -12.19
N PRO A 224 7.62 -1.23 -11.60
CA PRO A 224 7.67 -2.29 -10.60
C PRO A 224 6.93 -1.84 -9.34
N ILE A 225 5.98 -2.63 -8.88
CA ILE A 225 5.29 -2.42 -7.62
C ILE A 225 6.05 -3.18 -6.56
N ARG A 226 6.50 -2.46 -5.52
CA ARG A 226 7.29 -3.03 -4.43
C ARG A 226 6.49 -3.05 -3.14
N ASP A 227 6.72 -4.06 -2.32
CA ASP A 227 6.20 -4.08 -0.96
C ASP A 227 6.99 -3.13 -0.04
N VAL A 228 6.60 -3.04 1.21
CA VAL A 228 7.26 -2.17 2.20
C VAL A 228 8.72 -2.56 2.45
N ALA A 229 9.10 -3.81 2.24
CA ALA A 229 10.49 -4.28 2.35
C ALA A 229 11.34 -3.92 1.12
N GLY A 230 10.70 -3.59 -0.02
CA GLY A 230 11.36 -3.23 -1.28
C GLY A 230 11.39 -4.38 -2.31
N ASP A 231 10.79 -5.53 -2.00
CA ASP A 231 10.69 -6.64 -2.94
C ASP A 231 9.66 -6.33 -4.04
N VAL A 232 9.99 -6.66 -5.28
CA VAL A 232 9.04 -6.52 -6.39
C VAL A 232 7.98 -7.60 -6.29
N VAL A 233 6.73 -7.18 -6.10
CA VAL A 233 5.56 -8.06 -5.93
C VAL A 233 4.60 -8.04 -7.11
N GLY A 234 4.77 -7.07 -8.01
CA GLY A 234 3.93 -6.91 -9.19
C GLY A 234 4.38 -5.78 -10.10
N PHE A 235 3.58 -5.50 -11.10
CA PHE A 235 3.85 -4.43 -12.07
C PHE A 235 2.57 -3.69 -12.41
N GLY A 236 2.69 -2.36 -12.58
CA GLY A 236 1.73 -1.54 -13.28
C GLY A 236 2.20 -1.33 -14.72
N ALA A 237 1.37 -1.62 -15.70
CA ALA A 237 1.74 -1.58 -17.12
C ALA A 237 0.87 -0.58 -17.89
N ARG A 238 1.48 0.47 -18.45
CA ARG A 238 0.81 1.49 -19.23
C ARG A 238 0.80 1.15 -20.70
N ARG A 239 -0.36 1.27 -21.33
CA ARG A 239 -0.52 1.24 -22.80
C ARG A 239 0.21 2.44 -23.42
N ILE A 240 1.05 2.16 -24.42
CA ILE A 240 1.81 3.17 -25.19
C ILE A 240 1.69 2.98 -26.70
N HIS A 241 1.06 1.91 -27.15
CA HIS A 241 0.80 1.63 -28.56
C HIS A 241 -0.71 1.58 -28.82
N ASP A 242 -1.15 2.15 -29.94
CA ASP A 242 -2.57 2.21 -30.30
C ASP A 242 -3.14 0.84 -30.73
N ASP A 243 -2.28 -0.05 -31.22
CA ASP A 243 -2.62 -1.42 -31.63
C ASP A 243 -2.62 -2.43 -30.47
N ASP A 244 -2.47 -1.98 -29.21
CA ASP A 244 -2.62 -2.84 -28.04
C ASP A 244 -4.06 -3.36 -27.94
N ARG A 245 -4.19 -4.70 -27.92
CA ARG A 245 -5.49 -5.39 -27.88
C ARG A 245 -6.25 -5.17 -26.56
N VAL A 246 -5.57 -4.75 -25.49
CA VAL A 246 -6.17 -4.44 -24.22
C VAL A 246 -6.37 -2.93 -24.11
N GLU A 247 -7.59 -2.47 -24.23
CA GLU A 247 -7.95 -1.04 -24.25
C GLU A 247 -7.61 -0.28 -22.96
N ALA A 248 -7.51 -0.99 -21.83
CA ALA A 248 -7.23 -0.37 -20.54
C ALA A 248 -5.91 0.42 -20.58
N LYS A 249 -5.98 1.71 -20.23
CA LYS A 249 -4.82 2.63 -20.12
C LYS A 249 -3.74 2.05 -19.21
N TYR A 250 -4.13 1.48 -18.09
CA TYR A 250 -3.25 0.75 -17.16
C TYR A 250 -3.75 -0.67 -16.95
N LEU A 251 -2.83 -1.63 -16.99
CA LEU A 251 -3.05 -3.02 -16.64
C LEU A 251 -2.10 -3.38 -15.49
N ASN A 252 -2.66 -3.68 -14.34
CA ASN A 252 -1.86 -4.07 -13.17
C ASN A 252 -1.80 -5.59 -13.04
N THR A 253 -0.79 -6.09 -12.33
CA THR A 253 -0.74 -7.50 -11.88
C THR A 253 -2.04 -7.85 -11.17
N ALA A 254 -2.57 -9.05 -11.42
CA ALA A 254 -3.73 -9.59 -10.71
C ALA A 254 -3.35 -9.91 -9.25
N GLU A 255 -4.34 -10.19 -8.39
CA GLU A 255 -4.10 -10.73 -7.05
C GLU A 255 -3.28 -12.02 -7.13
N THR A 256 -2.22 -12.12 -6.33
CA THR A 256 -1.31 -13.28 -6.25
C THR A 256 -0.98 -13.57 -4.79
N PRO A 257 -0.32 -14.70 -4.48
CA PRO A 257 0.13 -14.98 -3.12
C PRO A 257 1.07 -13.92 -2.53
N ILE A 258 1.76 -13.15 -3.38
CA ILE A 258 2.71 -12.09 -2.96
C ILE A 258 2.20 -10.67 -3.18
N TYR A 259 1.07 -10.47 -3.88
CA TYR A 259 0.54 -9.16 -4.23
C TYR A 259 -0.95 -9.02 -3.93
N LYS A 260 -1.29 -8.10 -3.06
CA LYS A 260 -2.66 -7.71 -2.72
C LYS A 260 -2.83 -6.21 -2.95
N LYS A 261 -3.67 -5.84 -3.93
CA LYS A 261 -3.91 -4.43 -4.31
C LYS A 261 -4.39 -3.56 -3.16
N SER A 262 -5.15 -4.15 -2.25
CA SER A 262 -5.73 -3.45 -1.10
C SER A 262 -4.72 -3.07 -0.02
N SER A 263 -3.51 -3.64 -0.02
CA SER A 263 -2.51 -3.42 1.02
C SER A 263 -1.18 -2.85 0.51
N VAL A 264 -1.01 -2.71 -0.81
CA VAL A 264 0.23 -2.22 -1.40
C VAL A 264 0.04 -0.80 -1.93
N LEU A 265 0.97 0.08 -1.60
CA LEU A 265 1.07 1.45 -2.11
C LEU A 265 2.34 1.58 -2.96
N TYR A 266 2.18 2.02 -4.21
CA TYR A 266 3.31 2.29 -5.10
C TYR A 266 4.16 3.45 -4.55
N GLY A 267 5.48 3.30 -4.61
CA GLY A 267 6.44 4.27 -4.14
C GLY A 267 6.65 4.27 -2.62
N LEU A 268 5.98 3.38 -1.88
CA LEU A 268 6.11 3.31 -0.42
C LEU A 268 7.51 2.87 0.02
N ASP A 269 8.13 1.97 -0.71
CA ASP A 269 9.51 1.52 -0.49
C ASP A 269 10.50 2.69 -0.48
N LEU A 270 10.33 3.67 -1.37
CA LEU A 270 11.11 4.90 -1.45
C LEU A 270 10.70 5.92 -0.38
N ALA A 271 9.38 6.09 -0.16
CA ALA A 271 8.82 7.14 0.69
C ALA A 271 8.84 6.83 2.20
N LYS A 272 8.92 5.56 2.61
CA LYS A 272 8.68 5.13 4.01
C LYS A 272 9.52 5.85 5.06
N LYS A 273 10.80 6.11 4.77
CA LYS A 273 11.71 6.83 5.69
C LYS A 273 11.32 8.29 5.86
N ASP A 274 10.94 8.94 4.75
CA ASP A 274 10.50 10.34 4.77
C ASP A 274 9.12 10.49 5.38
N ILE A 275 8.21 9.56 5.15
CA ILE A 275 6.89 9.48 5.82
C ILE A 275 7.10 9.41 7.34
N ALA A 276 7.95 8.49 7.81
CA ALA A 276 8.23 8.33 9.24
C ALA A 276 8.89 9.58 9.86
N ARG A 277 9.85 10.20 9.15
CA ARG A 277 10.58 11.38 9.59
C ARG A 277 9.71 12.62 9.64
N ARG A 278 8.98 12.89 8.55
CA ARG A 278 8.15 14.11 8.39
C ARG A 278 6.77 13.94 8.99
N ARG A 279 6.36 12.69 9.32
CA ARG A 279 5.01 12.31 9.76
C ARG A 279 3.93 12.80 8.79
N GLN A 280 4.23 12.73 7.52
CA GLN A 280 3.36 13.16 6.45
C GLN A 280 3.37 12.12 5.34
N ALA A 281 2.21 11.74 4.83
CA ALA A 281 2.05 10.93 3.64
C ALA A 281 1.21 11.70 2.62
N VAL A 282 1.66 11.76 1.37
CA VAL A 282 0.91 12.36 0.26
C VAL A 282 0.40 11.23 -0.63
N VAL A 283 -0.90 11.10 -0.75
CA VAL A 283 -1.57 10.07 -1.55
C VAL A 283 -2.01 10.69 -2.86
N VAL A 284 -1.43 10.22 -3.95
CA VAL A 284 -1.72 10.67 -5.33
C VAL A 284 -2.42 9.55 -6.13
N GLU A 285 -2.90 9.84 -7.35
CA GLU A 285 -3.73 8.89 -8.11
C GLU A 285 -2.91 7.83 -8.86
N GLY A 286 -1.75 8.20 -9.41
CA GLY A 286 -1.02 7.34 -10.34
C GLY A 286 0.49 7.26 -10.18
N TYR A 287 1.10 6.35 -10.95
CA TYR A 287 2.54 6.10 -10.95
C TYR A 287 3.35 7.35 -11.34
N THR A 288 2.92 8.05 -12.38
CA THR A 288 3.55 9.27 -12.89
C THR A 288 3.47 10.41 -11.89
N ASP A 289 2.42 10.47 -11.08
CA ASP A 289 2.22 11.50 -10.08
C ASP A 289 3.16 11.29 -8.89
N VAL A 290 3.34 10.02 -8.46
CA VAL A 290 4.36 9.68 -7.46
C VAL A 290 5.74 10.10 -7.94
N MET A 291 6.11 9.76 -9.18
CA MET A 291 7.39 10.15 -9.77
C MET A 291 7.55 11.68 -9.76
N ALA A 292 6.53 12.41 -10.24
CA ALA A 292 6.54 13.86 -10.30
C ALA A 292 6.68 14.50 -8.92
N CYS A 293 5.92 14.01 -7.94
CA CYS A 293 5.99 14.48 -6.55
C CYS A 293 7.36 14.24 -5.93
N GLN A 294 7.88 13.00 -5.99
CA GLN A 294 9.17 12.66 -5.37
C GLN A 294 10.32 13.41 -6.03
N LEU A 295 10.35 13.52 -7.36
CA LEU A 295 11.33 14.32 -8.09
C LEU A 295 11.20 15.84 -7.87
N SER A 296 10.06 16.28 -7.32
CA SER A 296 9.84 17.69 -6.93
C SER A 296 10.18 17.98 -5.46
N GLY A 297 10.66 16.98 -4.69
CA GLY A 297 10.97 17.12 -3.26
C GLY A 297 9.79 16.82 -2.32
N VAL A 298 8.68 16.26 -2.86
CA VAL A 298 7.59 15.67 -2.08
C VAL A 298 7.85 14.16 -1.97
N GLU A 299 8.87 13.81 -1.21
CA GLU A 299 9.44 12.46 -1.09
C GLU A 299 8.49 11.49 -0.36
N THR A 300 7.41 12.00 0.25
CA THR A 300 6.40 11.23 0.99
C THR A 300 5.22 10.77 0.11
N ALA A 301 5.32 10.95 -1.22
CA ALA A 301 4.25 10.63 -2.14
C ALA A 301 4.14 9.14 -2.42
N VAL A 302 2.91 8.61 -2.38
CA VAL A 302 2.54 7.22 -2.67
C VAL A 302 1.24 7.17 -3.46
N ALA A 303 0.98 6.06 -4.17
CA ALA A 303 -0.29 5.87 -4.90
C ALA A 303 -0.86 4.48 -4.69
N THR A 304 -2.18 4.34 -4.86
CA THR A 304 -2.82 3.02 -4.93
C THR A 304 -2.59 2.36 -6.29
N CYS A 305 -2.63 1.04 -6.33
CA CYS A 305 -2.33 0.28 -7.55
C CYS A 305 -3.62 -0.11 -8.30
N GLY A 306 -4.39 0.90 -8.75
CA GLY A 306 -5.62 0.68 -9.52
C GLY A 306 -6.80 0.16 -8.68
N THR A 307 -6.85 0.54 -7.42
CA THR A 307 -7.97 0.33 -6.51
C THR A 307 -8.24 1.60 -5.71
N ALA A 308 -9.43 1.72 -5.13
CA ALA A 308 -9.72 2.81 -4.23
C ALA A 308 -8.85 2.71 -2.96
N PHE A 309 -8.47 3.86 -2.43
CA PHE A 309 -7.80 3.94 -1.13
C PHE A 309 -8.75 3.45 -0.03
N GLY A 310 -8.33 2.48 0.78
CA GLY A 310 -9.19 1.80 1.74
C GLY A 310 -8.48 1.40 3.03
N SER A 311 -9.19 0.65 3.87
CA SER A 311 -8.79 0.32 5.25
C SER A 311 -7.39 -0.31 5.41
N GLU A 312 -6.99 -1.17 4.48
CA GLU A 312 -5.67 -1.82 4.57
C GLU A 312 -4.55 -0.82 4.26
N HIS A 313 -4.75 0.08 3.28
CA HIS A 313 -3.81 1.17 3.01
C HIS A 313 -3.66 2.10 4.22
N ILE A 314 -4.79 2.40 4.90
CA ILE A 314 -4.79 3.18 6.15
C ILE A 314 -3.93 2.51 7.22
N LYS A 315 -4.08 1.21 7.43
CA LYS A 315 -3.29 0.45 8.42
C LYS A 315 -1.79 0.54 8.14
N VAL A 316 -1.40 0.43 6.85
CA VAL A 316 0.01 0.55 6.44
C VAL A 316 0.54 1.95 6.78
N LEU A 317 -0.15 3.01 6.36
CA LEU A 317 0.29 4.39 6.63
C LEU A 317 0.30 4.72 8.11
N ARG A 318 -0.70 4.29 8.89
CA ARG A 318 -0.74 4.52 10.35
C ARG A 318 0.49 3.97 11.07
N ARG A 319 0.96 2.78 10.69
CA ARG A 319 2.17 2.17 11.27
C ARG A 319 3.42 3.00 10.99
N LEU A 320 3.53 3.59 9.80
CA LEU A 320 4.65 4.45 9.43
C LEU A 320 4.58 5.84 10.05
N LEU A 321 3.39 6.44 10.07
CA LEU A 321 3.14 7.76 10.67
C LEU A 321 3.22 7.72 12.20
N MET A 322 3.19 6.52 12.82
CA MET A 322 2.95 6.35 14.26
C MET A 322 1.72 7.15 14.71
N ASP A 323 0.61 6.89 14.03
CA ASP A 323 -0.66 7.58 14.24
C ASP A 323 -1.18 7.34 15.67
N GLN A 324 -1.04 8.35 16.52
CA GLN A 324 -1.41 8.34 17.94
C GLN A 324 -2.43 9.45 18.23
N ASP A 325 -3.04 9.39 19.43
CA ASP A 325 -4.03 10.38 19.89
C ASP A 325 -3.51 11.84 19.95
N GLU A 326 -2.20 12.08 19.80
CA GLU A 326 -1.58 13.40 19.81
C GLU A 326 -1.67 14.19 18.49
N PHE A 327 -2.37 13.72 17.48
CA PHE A 327 -2.62 14.40 16.19
C PHE A 327 -1.38 15.02 15.51
N ARG A 328 -0.25 14.32 15.50
CA ARG A 328 1.01 14.88 14.99
C ARG A 328 1.37 14.46 13.56
N GLY A 329 0.61 13.54 12.95
CA GLY A 329 0.81 13.08 11.58
C GLY A 329 -0.20 13.70 10.62
N GLU A 330 0.13 13.69 9.31
CA GLU A 330 -0.71 14.21 8.24
C GLU A 330 -0.84 13.21 7.11
N VAL A 331 -2.06 13.01 6.60
CA VAL A 331 -2.32 12.35 5.32
C VAL A 331 -2.93 13.38 4.39
N ILE A 332 -2.27 13.63 3.26
CA ILE A 332 -2.69 14.62 2.27
C ILE A 332 -3.09 13.87 1.01
N PHE A 333 -4.35 13.98 0.61
CA PHE A 333 -4.80 13.46 -0.67
C PHE A 333 -4.68 14.54 -1.73
N THR A 334 -4.06 14.21 -2.86
CA THR A 334 -4.15 15.05 -4.05
C THR A 334 -5.15 14.42 -5.01
N PHE A 335 -6.06 15.22 -5.49
CA PHE A 335 -7.05 14.82 -6.47
C PHE A 335 -7.04 15.78 -7.64
N ASP A 336 -7.35 15.26 -8.82
CA ASP A 336 -7.64 16.10 -9.97
C ASP A 336 -8.81 17.02 -9.64
N GLY A 337 -8.77 18.29 -10.05
CA GLY A 337 -9.80 19.28 -9.75
C GLY A 337 -11.17 18.99 -10.40
N ASP A 338 -11.32 17.84 -11.05
CA ASP A 338 -12.51 17.41 -11.76
C ASP A 338 -13.59 16.80 -10.82
N ALA A 339 -14.75 16.43 -11.40
CA ALA A 339 -15.85 15.83 -10.66
C ALA A 339 -15.51 14.41 -10.13
N ALA A 340 -14.55 13.71 -10.75
CA ALA A 340 -14.13 12.37 -10.31
C ALA A 340 -13.21 12.48 -9.09
N GLY A 341 -12.26 13.42 -9.11
CA GLY A 341 -11.39 13.73 -7.97
C GLY A 341 -12.19 14.20 -6.76
N ARG A 342 -13.18 15.09 -6.94
CA ARG A 342 -14.09 15.48 -5.85
C ARG A 342 -14.84 14.28 -5.25
N ARG A 343 -15.34 13.35 -6.07
CA ARG A 343 -15.97 12.11 -5.56
C ARG A 343 -14.98 11.21 -4.83
N ALA A 344 -13.72 11.16 -5.28
CA ALA A 344 -12.67 10.40 -4.62
C ALA A 344 -12.34 11.00 -3.25
N ALA A 345 -12.24 12.34 -3.14
CA ALA A 345 -12.05 13.06 -1.88
C ALA A 345 -13.20 12.77 -0.88
N LEU A 346 -14.45 12.81 -1.35
CA LEU A 346 -15.61 12.49 -0.49
C LEU A 346 -15.66 11.02 -0.06
N ARG A 347 -15.15 10.09 -0.86
CA ARG A 347 -14.95 8.69 -0.42
C ARG A 347 -13.85 8.56 0.62
N ALA A 348 -12.72 9.24 0.42
CA ALA A 348 -11.66 9.31 1.42
C ALA A 348 -12.17 9.87 2.74
N PHE A 349 -13.10 10.83 2.72
CA PHE A 349 -13.78 11.37 3.88
C PHE A 349 -14.52 10.29 4.70
N GLN A 350 -15.17 9.32 4.04
CA GLN A 350 -15.84 8.20 4.74
C GLN A 350 -14.84 7.27 5.44
N GLU A 351 -13.63 7.15 4.91
CA GLU A 351 -12.53 6.37 5.51
C GLU A 351 -11.74 7.16 6.56
N ASP A 352 -11.83 8.51 6.56
CA ASP A 352 -11.11 9.42 7.48
C ASP A 352 -11.34 9.08 8.95
N GLN A 353 -12.53 8.61 9.30
CA GLN A 353 -12.89 8.15 10.65
C GLN A 353 -11.94 7.09 11.21
N ARG A 354 -11.14 6.43 10.37
CA ARG A 354 -10.18 5.38 10.74
C ARG A 354 -8.79 5.93 11.04
N PHE A 355 -8.47 7.13 10.54
CA PHE A 355 -7.25 7.83 10.92
C PHE A 355 -7.42 8.52 12.28
N VAL A 356 -6.33 8.57 13.03
CA VAL A 356 -6.18 9.44 14.20
C VAL A 356 -5.48 10.74 13.80
N THR A 357 -4.61 10.67 12.77
CA THR A 357 -3.91 11.80 12.17
C THR A 357 -4.87 12.74 11.45
N GLN A 358 -4.43 13.98 11.23
CA GLN A 358 -5.16 14.97 10.46
C GLN A 358 -5.14 14.61 8.96
N THR A 359 -6.28 14.70 8.33
CA THR A 359 -6.45 14.42 6.90
C THR A 359 -6.70 15.72 6.15
N PHE A 360 -5.96 15.91 5.06
CA PHE A 360 -6.01 17.07 4.21
C PHE A 360 -6.26 16.72 2.76
N VAL A 361 -6.68 17.71 1.98
CA VAL A 361 -6.82 17.64 0.52
C VAL A 361 -6.02 18.78 -0.10
N ALA A 362 -5.28 18.44 -1.15
CA ALA A 362 -4.61 19.41 -2.01
C ALA A 362 -5.21 19.28 -3.42
N VAL A 363 -5.91 20.30 -3.88
CA VAL A 363 -6.54 20.34 -5.21
C VAL A 363 -5.88 21.43 -6.04
N GLU A 364 -5.47 21.10 -7.24
CA GLU A 364 -4.98 22.06 -8.21
C GLU A 364 -6.19 22.74 -8.89
N PRO A 365 -6.29 24.11 -8.83
CA PRO A 365 -7.49 24.80 -9.32
C PRO A 365 -7.76 24.67 -10.82
N GLY A 366 -6.72 24.45 -11.64
CA GLY A 366 -6.82 24.25 -13.08
C GLY A 366 -7.12 22.80 -13.50
N GLY A 367 -7.19 21.87 -12.54
CA GLY A 367 -7.47 20.46 -12.80
C GLY A 367 -6.28 19.65 -13.31
N LEU A 368 -5.05 20.17 -13.15
CA LEU A 368 -3.83 19.45 -13.54
C LEU A 368 -3.46 18.39 -12.49
N ASP A 369 -3.08 17.20 -12.96
CA ASP A 369 -2.45 16.22 -12.09
C ASP A 369 -1.02 16.69 -11.68
N PRO A 370 -0.42 16.12 -10.60
CA PRO A 370 0.93 16.52 -10.16
C PRO A 370 2.00 16.41 -11.25
N CYS A 371 1.87 15.46 -12.17
CA CYS A 371 2.80 15.28 -13.27
C CYS A 371 2.64 16.41 -14.31
N GLU A 372 1.43 16.76 -14.68
CA GLU A 372 1.11 17.88 -15.57
C GLU A 372 1.48 19.22 -14.96
N LEU A 373 1.20 19.40 -13.66
CA LEU A 373 1.59 20.58 -12.92
C LEU A 373 3.12 20.80 -12.91
N ARG A 374 3.88 19.71 -12.68
CA ARG A 374 5.35 19.76 -12.73
C ARG A 374 5.85 20.16 -14.11
N GLN A 375 5.23 19.65 -15.17
CA GLN A 375 5.61 19.98 -16.54
C GLN A 375 5.30 21.44 -16.89
N ALA A 376 4.12 21.93 -16.50
CA ALA A 376 3.65 23.28 -16.82
C ALA A 376 4.34 24.37 -16.00
N GLN A 377 4.57 24.13 -14.71
CA GLN A 377 4.96 25.16 -13.73
C GLN A 377 6.19 24.79 -12.89
N GLY A 378 6.75 23.60 -13.11
CA GLY A 378 7.98 23.16 -12.44
C GLY A 378 7.79 22.55 -11.05
N ALA A 379 8.90 22.11 -10.46
CA ALA A 379 8.90 21.38 -9.18
C ALA A 379 8.39 22.23 -7.99
N ALA A 380 8.55 23.56 -8.03
CA ALA A 380 8.06 24.44 -6.98
C ALA A 380 6.54 24.39 -6.88
N ALA A 381 5.83 24.42 -8.01
CA ALA A 381 4.36 24.39 -8.04
C ALA A 381 3.79 23.11 -7.39
N VAL A 382 4.46 21.95 -7.56
CA VAL A 382 4.05 20.70 -6.91
C VAL A 382 4.22 20.77 -5.39
N ARG A 383 5.31 21.37 -4.90
CA ARG A 383 5.50 21.59 -3.46
C ARG A 383 4.47 22.56 -2.90
N ASP A 384 4.20 23.65 -3.63
CA ASP A 384 3.20 24.66 -3.26
C ASP A 384 1.79 24.09 -3.22
N LEU A 385 1.44 23.17 -4.15
CA LEU A 385 0.17 22.45 -4.13
C LEU A 385 0.00 21.71 -2.78
N VAL A 386 0.99 20.93 -2.38
CA VAL A 386 0.95 20.19 -1.11
C VAL A 386 0.96 21.13 0.10
N ALA A 387 1.68 22.26 0.02
CA ALA A 387 1.72 23.27 1.09
C ALA A 387 0.37 23.97 1.30
N ARG A 388 -0.41 24.19 0.23
CA ARG A 388 -1.74 24.85 0.26
C ARG A 388 -2.88 23.90 0.61
N ARG A 389 -2.57 22.67 1.08
CA ARG A 389 -3.57 21.70 1.51
C ARG A 389 -4.58 22.32 2.49
N VAL A 390 -5.83 21.89 2.37
CA VAL A 390 -6.92 22.27 3.27
C VAL A 390 -7.42 21.06 4.06
N PRO A 391 -7.96 21.24 5.27
CA PRO A 391 -8.57 20.11 6.01
C PRO A 391 -9.65 19.44 5.17
N LEU A 392 -9.68 18.10 5.19
CA LEU A 392 -10.64 17.31 4.39
C LEU A 392 -12.09 17.68 4.74
N PHE A 393 -12.39 17.95 6.02
CA PHE A 393 -13.72 18.41 6.45
C PHE A 393 -14.10 19.76 5.83
N GLU A 394 -13.16 20.70 5.80
CA GLU A 394 -13.38 22.00 5.15
C GLU A 394 -13.68 21.82 3.67
N PHE A 395 -12.87 21.00 2.97
CA PHE A 395 -13.08 20.70 1.57
C PHE A 395 -14.46 20.05 1.31
N ALA A 396 -14.85 19.08 2.14
CA ALA A 396 -16.13 18.39 2.00
C ALA A 396 -17.31 19.35 2.20
N ILE A 397 -17.24 20.23 3.21
CA ILE A 397 -18.28 21.23 3.47
C ILE A 397 -18.36 22.22 2.31
N ARG A 398 -17.25 22.79 1.86
CA ARG A 398 -17.21 23.75 0.73
C ARG A 398 -17.75 23.11 -0.55
N SER A 399 -17.35 21.88 -0.85
CA SER A 399 -17.82 21.14 -2.03
C SER A 399 -19.34 20.91 -2.02
N GLU A 400 -19.95 20.81 -0.84
CA GLU A 400 -21.40 20.70 -0.71
C GLU A 400 -22.07 22.10 -0.82
N LEU A 401 -21.47 23.14 -0.21
CA LEU A 401 -21.95 24.52 -0.34
C LEU A 401 -22.02 25.00 -1.80
N ASP A 402 -21.00 24.66 -2.61
CA ASP A 402 -20.92 25.03 -4.03
C ASP A 402 -22.08 24.50 -4.88
N ARG A 403 -22.91 23.59 -4.34
CA ARG A 403 -24.09 23.02 -5.01
C ARG A 403 -25.37 23.80 -4.75
N HIS A 404 -25.30 24.79 -3.88
CA HIS A 404 -26.45 25.57 -3.43
C HIS A 404 -26.28 27.06 -3.79
N ASP A 405 -27.38 27.71 -4.08
CA ASP A 405 -27.42 29.16 -4.29
C ASP A 405 -27.43 29.88 -2.93
N LEU A 406 -26.25 30.33 -2.48
CA LEU A 406 -26.10 30.99 -1.18
C LEU A 406 -26.57 32.47 -1.18
N ASP A 407 -26.91 33.04 -2.34
CA ASP A 407 -27.45 34.38 -2.41
C ASP A 407 -28.91 34.41 -1.95
N THR A 408 -29.60 33.27 -1.98
CA THR A 408 -31.00 33.17 -1.55
C THR A 408 -31.13 32.60 -0.11
N PRO A 409 -32.12 33.06 0.70
CA PRO A 409 -32.37 32.50 2.02
C PRO A 409 -32.70 31.00 1.98
N GLU A 410 -33.48 30.56 0.99
CA GLU A 410 -33.84 29.15 0.77
C GLU A 410 -32.63 28.30 0.47
N GLY A 411 -31.73 28.77 -0.39
CA GLY A 411 -30.49 28.10 -0.74
C GLY A 411 -29.55 27.98 0.46
N ARG A 412 -29.42 29.01 1.30
CA ARG A 412 -28.64 28.96 2.54
C ARG A 412 -29.18 27.94 3.54
N VAL A 413 -30.53 27.88 3.69
CA VAL A 413 -31.17 26.86 4.56
C VAL A 413 -30.96 25.46 4.00
N ALA A 414 -31.11 25.26 2.68
CA ALA A 414 -30.86 23.96 2.04
C ALA A 414 -29.39 23.54 2.21
N ALA A 415 -28.44 24.47 2.04
CA ALA A 415 -27.01 24.25 2.25
C ALA A 415 -26.70 23.87 3.72
N LEU A 416 -27.34 24.54 4.70
CA LEU A 416 -27.20 24.22 6.11
C LEU A 416 -27.65 22.77 6.38
N HIS A 417 -28.82 22.36 5.87
CA HIS A 417 -29.33 21.00 6.06
C HIS A 417 -28.44 19.94 5.42
N ALA A 418 -27.80 20.25 4.27
CA ALA A 418 -26.87 19.35 3.59
C ALA A 418 -25.53 19.23 4.30
N THR A 419 -25.00 20.33 4.88
CA THR A 419 -23.65 20.37 5.48
C THR A 419 -23.62 20.07 6.98
N ALA A 420 -24.69 20.33 7.72
CA ALA A 420 -24.75 20.04 9.17
C ALA A 420 -24.45 18.56 9.52
N PRO A 421 -24.91 17.55 8.78
CA PRO A 421 -24.51 16.16 9.01
C PRO A 421 -23.00 15.90 8.83
N VAL A 422 -22.36 16.62 7.91
CA VAL A 422 -20.90 16.52 7.68
C VAL A 422 -20.16 16.99 8.93
N VAL A 423 -20.51 18.18 9.48
CA VAL A 423 -19.95 18.70 10.73
C VAL A 423 -20.25 17.78 11.91
N ALA A 424 -21.48 17.25 11.99
CA ALA A 424 -21.90 16.31 13.04
C ALA A 424 -21.08 15.01 13.03
N SER A 425 -20.58 14.58 11.86
CA SER A 425 -19.75 13.38 11.69
C SER A 425 -18.31 13.53 12.16
N ILE A 426 -17.80 14.75 12.41
CA ILE A 426 -16.44 14.99 12.91
C ILE A 426 -16.26 14.23 14.23
N ARG A 427 -15.23 13.37 14.28
CA ARG A 427 -15.00 12.48 15.41
C ARG A 427 -14.63 13.22 16.68
N ASP A 428 -13.74 14.20 16.56
CA ASP A 428 -13.38 15.07 17.69
C ASP A 428 -14.51 16.07 17.98
N ARG A 429 -15.20 15.82 19.09
CA ARG A 429 -16.34 16.65 19.51
C ARG A 429 -15.95 18.10 19.79
N SER A 430 -14.69 18.36 20.16
CA SER A 430 -14.20 19.70 20.46
C SER A 430 -14.09 20.57 19.19
N LEU A 431 -13.87 19.95 18.03
CA LEU A 431 -13.78 20.63 16.73
C LEU A 431 -15.15 21.00 16.16
N ARG A 432 -16.22 20.28 16.53
CA ARG A 432 -17.56 20.52 15.95
C ARG A 432 -18.09 21.94 16.13
N PRO A 433 -17.97 22.58 17.31
CA PRO A 433 -18.37 23.97 17.48
C PRO A 433 -17.55 24.94 16.61
N GLU A 434 -16.25 24.67 16.42
CA GLU A 434 -15.39 25.52 15.58
C GLU A 434 -15.80 25.42 14.11
N TYR A 435 -16.03 24.20 13.60
CA TYR A 435 -16.55 24.01 12.25
C TYR A 435 -17.98 24.56 12.07
N ALA A 436 -18.82 24.51 13.11
CA ALA A 436 -20.15 25.13 13.06
C ALA A 436 -20.05 26.66 12.96
N ARG A 437 -19.15 27.30 13.68
CA ARG A 437 -18.89 28.76 13.54
C ARG A 437 -18.37 29.10 12.15
N THR A 438 -17.43 28.32 11.63
CA THR A 438 -16.89 28.51 10.28
C THR A 438 -17.98 28.34 9.23
N LEU A 439 -18.85 27.32 9.35
CA LEU A 439 -19.99 27.10 8.49
C LEU A 439 -21.00 28.26 8.54
N ALA A 440 -21.30 28.77 9.73
CA ALA A 440 -22.17 29.94 9.91
C ALA A 440 -21.63 31.15 9.13
N GLY A 441 -20.31 31.39 9.21
CA GLY A 441 -19.66 32.46 8.43
C GLY A 441 -19.79 32.29 6.91
N TRP A 442 -19.62 31.05 6.40
CA TRP A 442 -19.78 30.77 4.97
C TRP A 442 -21.21 30.90 4.48
N LEU A 443 -22.19 30.57 5.33
CA LEU A 443 -23.62 30.69 5.01
C LEU A 443 -24.16 32.12 5.21
N GLY A 444 -23.41 33.01 5.88
CA GLY A 444 -23.92 34.30 6.29
C GLY A 444 -25.10 34.23 7.25
N MET A 445 -25.05 33.25 8.20
CA MET A 445 -26.09 32.96 9.19
C MET A 445 -25.57 33.14 10.62
N GLU A 446 -26.47 33.34 11.56
CA GLU A 446 -26.15 33.32 12.98
C GLU A 446 -25.67 31.91 13.40
N VAL A 447 -24.80 31.83 14.44
CA VAL A 447 -24.14 30.60 14.85
C VAL A 447 -25.12 29.61 15.53
N GLU A 448 -26.09 30.13 16.29
CA GLU A 448 -27.03 29.32 17.08
C GLU A 448 -27.89 28.38 16.22
N PRO A 449 -28.51 28.80 15.10
CA PRO A 449 -29.23 27.89 14.19
C PRO A 449 -28.33 26.81 13.61
N VAL A 450 -27.07 27.13 13.30
CA VAL A 450 -26.11 26.16 12.75
C VAL A 450 -25.71 25.12 13.80
N LEU A 451 -25.45 25.55 15.06
CA LEU A 451 -25.16 24.62 16.15
C LEU A 451 -26.36 23.70 16.44
N ALA A 452 -27.59 24.23 16.39
CA ALA A 452 -28.80 23.43 16.56
C ALA A 452 -28.95 22.40 15.45
N ALA A 453 -28.72 22.76 14.18
CA ALA A 453 -28.77 21.85 13.05
C ALA A 453 -27.69 20.74 13.14
N VAL A 454 -26.47 21.08 13.54
CA VAL A 454 -25.38 20.10 13.77
C VAL A 454 -25.74 19.13 14.90
N ALA A 455 -26.33 19.63 16.00
CA ALA A 455 -26.78 18.78 17.11
C ALA A 455 -27.92 17.85 16.71
N ALA A 456 -28.89 18.31 15.90
CA ALA A 456 -29.96 17.49 15.35
C ALA A 456 -29.48 16.40 14.40
N GLY A 457 -28.45 16.69 13.59
CA GLY A 457 -27.80 15.75 12.70
C GLY A 457 -27.18 14.54 13.44
N GLN A 458 -26.76 14.72 14.69
CA GLN A 458 -26.25 13.63 15.54
C GLN A 458 -27.36 12.64 15.96
N GLN A 459 -28.57 13.13 16.24
CA GLN A 459 -29.69 12.29 16.69
C GLN A 459 -30.20 11.42 15.53
N GLY A 460 -30.27 11.95 14.30
CA GLY A 460 -30.68 11.21 13.10
C GLY A 460 -29.70 10.08 12.73
N ALA A 461 -28.41 10.25 12.92
CA ALA A 461 -27.39 9.22 12.70
C ALA A 461 -27.48 8.09 13.73
N SER A 462 -27.72 8.42 14.99
CA SER A 462 -27.90 7.45 16.08
C SER A 462 -29.18 6.59 15.89
N THR A 463 -30.26 7.19 15.43
CA THR A 463 -31.53 6.48 15.19
C THR A 463 -31.45 5.54 13.99
N ARG A 464 -30.73 5.91 12.92
CA ARG A 464 -30.49 5.03 11.77
C ARG A 464 -29.62 3.82 12.14
N ALA A 465 -28.58 4.00 12.96
CA ALA A 465 -27.74 2.90 13.43
C ALA A 465 -28.53 1.93 14.34
N ALA A 466 -29.40 2.45 15.21
CA ALA A 466 -30.28 1.64 16.06
C ALA A 466 -31.33 0.87 15.25
N CYS A 467 -31.88 1.47 14.20
CA CYS A 467 -32.87 0.82 13.34
C CYS A 467 -32.26 -0.33 12.50
N LEU A 468 -31.00 -0.21 12.07
CA LEU A 468 -30.29 -1.29 11.35
C LEU A 468 -29.95 -2.48 12.27
N LEU A 469 -29.78 -2.27 13.57
CA LEU A 469 -29.55 -3.35 14.55
C LEU A 469 -30.83 -4.14 14.86
N TYR A 470 -32.02 -3.55 14.68
CA TYR A 470 -33.29 -4.21 14.94
C TYR A 470 -33.91 -4.96 13.73
N THR A 471 -33.34 -4.81 12.53
CA THR A 471 -33.83 -5.46 11.30
C THR A 471 -33.00 -6.68 10.88
N SER A 472 -32.06 -7.16 11.67
CA SER A 472 -31.42 -8.45 11.43
C SER A 472 -32.33 -9.57 11.95
N PRO A 473 -32.80 -10.50 11.08
CA PRO A 473 -33.61 -11.63 11.56
C PRO A 473 -32.82 -12.50 12.52
N SER A 474 -33.43 -12.85 13.64
CA SER A 474 -32.91 -13.75 14.66
C SER A 474 -32.50 -15.10 14.03
N PRO A 475 -31.40 -15.73 14.41
CA PRO A 475 -31.03 -17.07 13.93
C PRO A 475 -32.05 -18.18 14.25
N ARG A 476 -33.15 -17.86 14.94
CA ARG A 476 -34.19 -18.84 15.36
C ARG A 476 -35.32 -19.00 14.37
N ASP A 477 -35.42 -18.24 13.30
CA ASP A 477 -36.50 -18.31 12.32
C ASP A 477 -36.14 -19.09 11.03
N ARG A 478 -35.19 -19.99 11.12
CA ARG A 478 -34.88 -20.99 10.09
C ARG A 478 -35.04 -22.39 10.70
N SER A 479 -36.27 -22.86 10.71
CA SER A 479 -36.62 -24.29 10.79
C SER A 479 -37.32 -24.70 9.51
#